data_4e03cd06611fef9f1cd7f21eeebe8cf8
#
_entry.id   4e03cd06611fef9f1cd7f21eeebe8cf8
#
_cell.length_a   1.000
_cell.length_b   1.000
_cell.length_c   1.000
_cell.angle_alpha   90.00
_cell.angle_beta   90.00
_cell.angle_gamma   90.00
#
_symmetry.space_group_name_H-M   'P 1'
#
loop_
_entity.id
_entity.type
_entity.pdbx_description
1 polymer ?
#
loop_
_entity_poly.entity_id
_entity_poly.type
_entity_poly.pdbx_seq_one_letter_code
_entity_poly.pdbx_strand_id
1 'polypeptide(L)'
;MKHFKLTAEKIVNAFGVNLFRIELTIDCKWGKAGDKGGFIEKEENISGDAWVSGNAWVYGNARVYGNARVSGDAQVYGDARVSGNALVYGNARVYGNAWVYGNARVSGDAWVYGNARVSGNARVSGDARVYGDAQVYGDAWVYGDAWEKSPLQIQGTRHFICMPKVGFLKIGCIELSINDWGDRFKDIGNENGYTESEIKEYGLHIELAKTLNTQP
;
A
#
# COMPACT_ATOMS: atom_id res chain seq x y z
N MET A 1 -20.68 -18.73 7.61
CA MET A 1 -19.93 -19.96 7.19
C MET A 1 -18.68 -19.47 6.48
N LYS A 2 -17.49 -20.03 6.75
CA LYS A 2 -16.26 -19.61 6.04
C LYS A 2 -16.36 -20.12 4.60
N HIS A 3 -15.94 -19.30 3.63
CA HIS A 3 -15.94 -19.64 2.21
C HIS A 3 -14.71 -20.46 1.77
N PHE A 4 -13.82 -20.82 2.71
CA PHE A 4 -12.62 -21.62 2.47
C PHE A 4 -12.39 -22.66 3.58
N LYS A 5 -11.54 -23.63 3.28
CA LYS A 5 -10.98 -24.62 4.22
C LYS A 5 -9.46 -24.72 4.03
N LEU A 6 -8.76 -25.22 5.04
CA LEU A 6 -7.37 -25.66 4.92
C LEU A 6 -7.31 -27.01 4.23
N THR A 7 -6.34 -27.20 3.35
CA THR A 7 -6.08 -28.49 2.70
C THR A 7 -4.92 -29.23 3.37
N ALA A 8 -4.67 -30.48 2.99
CA ALA A 8 -3.48 -31.23 3.42
C ALA A 8 -2.17 -30.74 2.73
N GLU A 9 -2.29 -29.97 1.64
CA GLU A 9 -1.12 -29.40 0.94
C GLU A 9 -0.52 -28.30 1.82
N LYS A 10 0.76 -28.47 2.18
CA LYS A 10 1.45 -27.54 3.05
C LYS A 10 2.88 -27.31 2.61
N ILE A 11 3.40 -26.16 2.99
CA ILE A 11 4.81 -25.78 2.91
C ILE A 11 5.32 -25.42 4.30
N VAL A 12 6.63 -25.48 4.49
CA VAL A 12 7.28 -25.00 5.72
C VAL A 12 8.13 -23.80 5.33
N ASN A 13 7.92 -22.66 5.99
CA ASN A 13 8.73 -21.47 5.73
C ASN A 13 10.11 -21.58 6.40
N ALA A 14 10.97 -20.59 6.15
CA ALA A 14 12.33 -20.54 6.72
C ALA A 14 12.37 -20.48 8.25
N PHE A 15 11.25 -20.17 8.91
CA PHE A 15 11.13 -20.12 10.37
C PHE A 15 10.51 -21.39 10.96
N GLY A 16 10.31 -22.44 10.15
CA GLY A 16 9.73 -23.71 10.60
C GLY A 16 8.19 -23.69 10.75
N VAL A 17 7.51 -22.63 10.29
CA VAL A 17 6.06 -22.51 10.38
C VAL A 17 5.40 -23.30 9.23
N ASN A 18 4.45 -24.16 9.56
CA ASN A 18 3.65 -24.87 8.56
C ASN A 18 2.60 -23.89 8.00
N LEU A 19 2.53 -23.76 6.69
CA LEU A 19 1.55 -22.96 5.97
C LEU A 19 0.72 -23.90 5.09
N PHE A 20 -0.58 -23.86 5.26
CA PHE A 20 -1.52 -24.74 4.56
C PHE A 20 -2.16 -24.02 3.38
N ARG A 21 -2.24 -24.70 2.24
CA ARG A 21 -2.99 -24.23 1.09
C ARG A 21 -4.48 -24.11 1.46
N ILE A 22 -5.11 -23.02 1.07
CA ILE A 22 -6.57 -22.88 1.20
C ILE A 22 -7.28 -23.27 -0.09
N GLU A 23 -8.54 -23.67 0.03
CA GLU A 23 -9.41 -24.07 -1.07
C GLU A 23 -10.82 -23.51 -0.82
N LEU A 24 -11.47 -22.97 -1.84
CA LEU A 24 -12.84 -22.50 -1.75
C LEU A 24 -13.82 -23.65 -1.47
N THR A 25 -14.75 -23.44 -0.55
CA THR A 25 -15.80 -24.41 -0.20
C THR A 25 -17.12 -24.14 -0.91
N ILE A 26 -17.28 -22.95 -1.47
CA ILE A 26 -18.48 -22.48 -2.19
C ILE A 26 -18.07 -21.60 -3.37
N ASP A 27 -18.93 -21.50 -4.37
CA ASP A 27 -18.80 -20.52 -5.44
C ASP A 27 -18.97 -19.12 -4.89
N CYS A 28 -18.04 -18.22 -5.22
CA CYS A 28 -18.06 -16.85 -4.76
C CYS A 28 -17.33 -15.90 -5.74
N LYS A 29 -17.21 -14.64 -5.39
CA LYS A 29 -16.51 -13.64 -6.21
C LYS A 29 -15.02 -13.96 -6.48
N TRP A 30 -14.44 -14.88 -5.75
CA TRP A 30 -13.02 -15.26 -5.87
C TRP A 30 -12.80 -16.48 -6.77
N GLY A 31 -13.85 -17.24 -7.08
CA GLY A 31 -13.78 -18.45 -7.90
C GLY A 31 -14.89 -19.45 -7.58
N LYS A 32 -14.67 -20.67 -8.00
CA LYS A 32 -15.58 -21.79 -7.79
C LYS A 32 -15.14 -22.67 -6.61
N ALA A 33 -16.08 -23.41 -6.04
CA ALA A 33 -15.76 -24.44 -5.05
C ALA A 33 -14.69 -25.39 -5.60
N GLY A 34 -13.63 -25.63 -4.81
CA GLY A 34 -12.46 -26.41 -5.22
C GLY A 34 -11.29 -25.57 -5.75
N ASP A 35 -11.48 -24.30 -6.09
CA ASP A 35 -10.37 -23.45 -6.52
C ASP A 35 -9.39 -23.21 -5.36
N LYS A 36 -8.10 -23.39 -5.67
CA LYS A 36 -7.02 -23.25 -4.70
C LYS A 36 -6.63 -21.78 -4.51
N GLY A 37 -6.47 -21.40 -3.25
CA GLY A 37 -5.91 -20.11 -2.86
C GLY A 37 -4.41 -20.16 -2.56
N GLY A 38 -3.93 -19.22 -1.75
CA GLY A 38 -2.56 -19.17 -1.24
C GLY A 38 -2.36 -20.04 0.01
N PHE A 39 -1.39 -19.66 0.83
CA PHE A 39 -1.00 -20.41 2.01
C PHE A 39 -1.20 -19.58 3.28
N ILE A 40 -1.81 -20.20 4.29
CA ILE A 40 -1.99 -19.58 5.61
C ILE A 40 -1.58 -20.53 6.73
N GLU A 41 -1.18 -19.99 7.86
CA GLU A 41 -0.81 -20.80 9.02
C GLU A 41 -2.04 -21.36 9.71
N LYS A 42 -3.08 -20.56 9.87
CA LYS A 42 -4.30 -20.90 10.60
C LYS A 42 -5.51 -20.14 10.04
N GLU A 43 -6.69 -20.69 10.27
CA GLU A 43 -7.94 -20.12 9.72
C GLU A 43 -8.23 -18.70 10.21
N GLU A 44 -7.73 -18.32 11.39
CA GLU A 44 -7.90 -17.00 11.98
C GLU A 44 -7.16 -15.90 11.22
N ASN A 45 -6.20 -16.27 10.35
CA ASN A 45 -5.50 -15.32 9.49
C ASN A 45 -6.42 -14.65 8.47
N ILE A 46 -7.56 -15.27 8.12
CA ILE A 46 -8.52 -14.72 7.16
C ILE A 46 -9.91 -14.66 7.79
N SER A 47 -10.62 -13.56 7.56
CA SER A 47 -12.03 -13.44 7.96
C SER A 47 -12.81 -12.51 7.02
N GLY A 48 -14.13 -12.53 7.14
CA GLY A 48 -15.01 -11.83 6.21
C GLY A 48 -14.90 -12.41 4.80
N ASP A 49 -14.91 -11.55 3.79
CA ASP A 49 -14.81 -11.91 2.38
C ASP A 49 -13.38 -11.80 1.83
N ALA A 50 -12.37 -11.72 2.70
CA ALA A 50 -10.99 -11.60 2.27
C ALA A 50 -10.48 -12.88 1.61
N TRP A 51 -9.50 -12.72 0.70
CA TRP A 51 -8.93 -13.85 -0.04
C TRP A 51 -7.40 -13.75 -0.16
N VAL A 52 -6.77 -14.90 -0.04
CA VAL A 52 -5.35 -15.11 -0.30
C VAL A 52 -5.21 -16.04 -1.50
N SER A 53 -4.44 -15.66 -2.51
CA SER A 53 -4.30 -16.41 -3.76
C SER A 53 -2.88 -16.48 -4.29
N GLY A 54 -2.65 -17.33 -5.28
CA GLY A 54 -1.31 -17.56 -5.83
C GLY A 54 -0.41 -18.26 -4.82
N ASN A 55 0.82 -17.77 -4.69
CA ASN A 55 1.79 -18.28 -3.71
C ASN A 55 1.89 -17.35 -2.48
N ALA A 56 0.91 -16.47 -2.27
CA ALA A 56 0.93 -15.54 -1.15
C ALA A 56 0.83 -16.26 0.19
N TRP A 57 1.51 -15.72 1.20
CA TRP A 57 1.61 -16.29 2.55
C TRP A 57 1.01 -15.34 3.58
N VAL A 58 0.20 -15.88 4.49
CA VAL A 58 -0.29 -15.14 5.66
C VAL A 58 -0.07 -15.98 6.91
N TYR A 59 0.72 -15.48 7.87
CA TYR A 59 1.09 -16.26 9.06
C TYR A 59 1.36 -15.40 10.30
N GLY A 60 1.63 -16.04 11.42
CA GLY A 60 1.74 -15.38 12.71
C GLY A 60 0.36 -14.92 13.20
N ASN A 61 0.31 -13.75 13.81
CA ASN A 61 -0.92 -13.11 14.24
C ASN A 61 -1.53 -12.20 13.17
N ALA A 62 -0.99 -12.25 11.95
CA ALA A 62 -1.48 -11.42 10.85
C ALA A 62 -2.93 -11.70 10.52
N ARG A 63 -3.67 -10.64 10.19
CA ARG A 63 -5.10 -10.72 9.87
C ARG A 63 -5.41 -10.04 8.55
N VAL A 64 -6.07 -10.77 7.65
CA VAL A 64 -6.60 -10.29 6.38
C VAL A 64 -8.12 -10.37 6.46
N TYR A 65 -8.84 -9.25 6.37
CA TYR A 65 -10.28 -9.24 6.61
C TYR A 65 -11.03 -8.20 5.77
N GLY A 66 -12.36 -8.22 5.85
CA GLY A 66 -13.22 -7.43 4.97
C GLY A 66 -13.20 -7.99 3.55
N ASN A 67 -12.94 -7.17 2.54
CA ASN A 67 -12.78 -7.53 1.14
C ASN A 67 -11.32 -7.51 0.69
N ALA A 68 -10.38 -7.53 1.62
CA ALA A 68 -8.95 -7.43 1.31
C ALA A 68 -8.45 -8.64 0.53
N ARG A 69 -7.46 -8.40 -0.32
CA ARG A 69 -6.84 -9.44 -1.13
C ARG A 69 -5.33 -9.44 -1.00
N VAL A 70 -4.77 -10.61 -0.80
CA VAL A 70 -3.31 -10.85 -0.82
C VAL A 70 -3.02 -11.84 -1.95
N SER A 71 -2.12 -11.52 -2.87
CA SER A 71 -1.89 -12.35 -4.06
C SER A 71 -0.45 -12.29 -4.61
N GLY A 72 -0.15 -13.11 -5.61
CA GLY A 72 1.21 -13.26 -6.13
C GLY A 72 2.08 -14.01 -5.14
N ASP A 73 3.26 -13.50 -4.86
CA ASP A 73 4.23 -14.00 -3.89
C ASP A 73 4.28 -13.13 -2.62
N ALA A 74 3.23 -12.33 -2.39
CA ALA A 74 3.16 -11.40 -1.27
C ALA A 74 3.12 -12.11 0.08
N GLN A 75 3.70 -11.47 1.10
CA GLN A 75 3.76 -12.02 2.44
C GLN A 75 3.19 -11.04 3.47
N VAL A 76 2.28 -11.54 4.32
CA VAL A 76 1.70 -10.77 5.42
C VAL A 76 1.91 -11.56 6.72
N TYR A 77 2.66 -11.00 7.68
CA TYR A 77 3.03 -11.74 8.89
C TYR A 77 3.27 -10.86 10.12
N GLY A 78 3.62 -11.47 11.25
CA GLY A 78 3.69 -10.78 12.53
C GLY A 78 2.29 -10.41 13.02
N ASP A 79 2.09 -9.19 13.47
CA ASP A 79 0.81 -8.63 13.92
C ASP A 79 0.14 -7.73 12.86
N ALA A 80 0.58 -7.85 11.61
CA ALA A 80 0.12 -7.01 10.50
C ALA A 80 -1.38 -7.19 10.20
N ARG A 81 -2.02 -6.12 9.73
CA ARG A 81 -3.44 -6.12 9.38
C ARG A 81 -3.64 -5.59 7.97
N VAL A 82 -4.40 -6.34 7.17
CA VAL A 82 -4.82 -5.93 5.83
C VAL A 82 -6.34 -5.99 5.77
N SER A 83 -7.01 -4.87 5.49
CA SER A 83 -8.47 -4.81 5.61
C SER A 83 -9.16 -3.86 4.63
N GLY A 84 -10.48 -3.81 4.67
CA GLY A 84 -11.27 -3.05 3.73
C GLY A 84 -11.20 -3.67 2.34
N ASN A 85 -10.92 -2.88 1.32
CA ASN A 85 -10.68 -3.31 -0.06
C ASN A 85 -9.19 -3.29 -0.42
N ALA A 86 -8.31 -3.35 0.58
CA ALA A 86 -6.87 -3.25 0.37
C ALA A 86 -6.32 -4.42 -0.45
N LEU A 87 -5.32 -4.12 -1.27
CA LEU A 87 -4.63 -5.09 -2.13
C LEU A 87 -3.15 -5.14 -1.78
N VAL A 88 -2.63 -6.34 -1.50
CA VAL A 88 -1.21 -6.60 -1.33
C VAL A 88 -0.81 -7.66 -2.36
N TYR A 89 0.10 -7.34 -3.28
CA TYR A 89 0.42 -8.25 -4.38
C TYR A 89 1.84 -8.08 -4.92
N GLY A 90 2.22 -8.92 -5.89
CA GLY A 90 3.62 -9.02 -6.33
C GLY A 90 4.45 -9.72 -5.26
N ASN A 91 5.63 -9.22 -4.96
CA ASN A 91 6.53 -9.71 -3.92
C ASN A 91 6.43 -8.87 -2.63
N ALA A 92 5.39 -8.08 -2.48
CA ALA A 92 5.24 -7.14 -1.38
C ALA A 92 5.21 -7.82 -0.02
N ARG A 93 5.78 -7.16 1.00
CA ARG A 93 5.81 -7.66 2.37
C ARG A 93 5.17 -6.67 3.33
N VAL A 94 4.24 -7.16 4.14
CA VAL A 94 3.56 -6.37 5.19
C VAL A 94 3.73 -7.10 6.50
N TYR A 95 4.44 -6.51 7.48
CA TYR A 95 4.75 -7.21 8.72
C TYR A 95 4.95 -6.28 9.94
N GLY A 96 5.25 -6.86 11.09
CA GLY A 96 5.25 -6.12 12.36
C GLY A 96 3.83 -5.74 12.74
N ASN A 97 3.60 -4.53 13.20
CA ASN A 97 2.30 -3.98 13.54
C ASN A 97 1.69 -3.16 12.39
N ALA A 98 2.20 -3.32 11.17
CA ALA A 98 1.77 -2.52 10.02
C ALA A 98 0.29 -2.71 9.68
N TRP A 99 -0.34 -1.64 9.21
CA TRP A 99 -1.75 -1.67 8.84
C TRP A 99 -1.99 -1.11 7.44
N VAL A 100 -2.56 -1.93 6.56
CA VAL A 100 -2.96 -1.56 5.18
C VAL A 100 -4.47 -1.68 5.07
N TYR A 101 -5.18 -0.56 4.79
CA TYR A 101 -6.64 -0.56 4.83
C TYR A 101 -7.28 0.44 3.85
N GLY A 102 -8.60 0.46 3.81
CA GLY A 102 -9.34 1.24 2.82
C GLY A 102 -9.21 0.62 1.43
N ASN A 103 -8.87 1.41 0.43
CA ASN A 103 -8.59 0.98 -0.95
C ASN A 103 -7.08 0.96 -1.26
N ALA A 104 -6.23 0.94 -0.23
CA ALA A 104 -4.79 1.04 -0.36
C ALA A 104 -4.20 -0.16 -1.14
N ARG A 105 -3.10 0.11 -1.85
CA ARG A 105 -2.40 -0.91 -2.65
C ARG A 105 -0.93 -0.95 -2.29
N VAL A 106 -0.43 -2.14 -2.00
CA VAL A 106 1.00 -2.39 -1.77
C VAL A 106 1.45 -3.45 -2.77
N SER A 107 2.46 -3.14 -3.59
CA SER A 107 2.84 -4.01 -4.71
C SER A 107 4.32 -3.93 -5.08
N GLY A 108 4.74 -4.73 -6.06
CA GLY A 108 6.16 -4.82 -6.43
C GLY A 108 6.95 -5.48 -5.31
N ASP A 109 8.13 -4.98 -5.04
CA ASP A 109 9.02 -5.44 -3.96
C ASP A 109 8.88 -4.56 -2.70
N ALA A 110 7.76 -3.83 -2.56
CA ALA A 110 7.53 -2.89 -1.48
C ALA A 110 7.38 -3.55 -0.12
N TRP A 111 7.93 -2.90 0.91
CA TRP A 111 7.85 -3.35 2.30
C TRP A 111 7.12 -2.32 3.15
N VAL A 112 6.14 -2.78 3.93
CA VAL A 112 5.42 -1.96 4.92
C VAL A 112 5.54 -2.65 6.27
N TYR A 113 6.22 -2.02 7.26
CA TYR A 113 6.51 -2.68 8.52
C TYR A 113 6.62 -1.71 9.70
N GLY A 114 6.93 -2.24 10.90
CA GLY A 114 6.88 -1.43 12.11
C GLY A 114 5.43 -1.10 12.47
N ASN A 115 5.14 0.14 12.80
CA ASN A 115 3.80 0.65 13.06
C ASN A 115 3.20 1.40 11.86
N ALA A 116 3.81 1.27 10.67
CA ALA A 116 3.43 2.02 9.49
C ALA A 116 1.98 1.77 9.07
N ARG A 117 1.34 2.79 8.50
CA ARG A 117 -0.05 2.73 8.05
C ARG A 117 -0.17 3.18 6.61
N VAL A 118 -0.86 2.39 5.79
CA VAL A 118 -1.18 2.73 4.40
C VAL A 118 -2.69 2.67 4.23
N SER A 119 -3.31 3.79 3.82
CA SER A 119 -4.79 3.90 3.84
C SER A 119 -5.34 4.78 2.71
N GLY A 120 -6.66 4.89 2.65
CA GLY A 120 -7.33 5.63 1.58
C GLY A 120 -7.15 4.94 0.24
N ASN A 121 -6.80 5.69 -0.80
CA ASN A 121 -6.45 5.19 -2.13
C ASN A 121 -4.93 5.12 -2.34
N ALA A 122 -4.15 5.21 -1.26
CA ALA A 122 -2.70 5.29 -1.31
C ALA A 122 -2.07 4.06 -1.99
N ARG A 123 -0.95 4.31 -2.66
CA ARG A 123 -0.18 3.27 -3.37
C ARG A 123 1.26 3.27 -2.88
N VAL A 124 1.74 2.09 -2.50
CA VAL A 124 3.15 1.84 -2.17
C VAL A 124 3.64 0.78 -3.15
N SER A 125 4.67 1.08 -3.94
CA SER A 125 5.08 0.21 -5.04
C SER A 125 6.59 0.25 -5.29
N GLY A 126 7.06 -0.54 -6.26
CA GLY A 126 8.49 -0.65 -6.55
C GLY A 126 9.23 -1.20 -5.34
N ASP A 127 10.39 -0.63 -5.04
CA ASP A 127 11.27 -1.01 -3.93
C ASP A 127 11.00 -0.18 -2.66
N ALA A 128 9.88 0.54 -2.58
CA ALA A 128 9.57 1.43 -1.47
C ALA A 128 9.51 0.70 -0.14
N ARG A 129 10.05 1.33 0.90
CA ARG A 129 9.99 0.84 2.28
C ARG A 129 9.30 1.89 3.14
N VAL A 130 8.16 1.53 3.72
CA VAL A 130 7.39 2.39 4.63
C VAL A 130 7.42 1.73 6.00
N TYR A 131 8.04 2.40 6.99
CA TYR A 131 8.31 1.78 8.29
C TYR A 131 8.26 2.79 9.45
N GLY A 132 8.63 2.34 10.65
CA GLY A 132 8.50 3.19 11.83
C GLY A 132 7.04 3.54 12.08
N ASP A 133 6.74 4.80 12.28
CA ASP A 133 5.40 5.35 12.46
C ASP A 133 4.87 6.06 11.20
N ALA A 134 5.49 5.84 10.03
CA ALA A 134 5.13 6.50 8.80
C ALA A 134 3.68 6.19 8.35
N GLN A 135 3.01 7.20 7.85
CA GLN A 135 1.65 7.09 7.33
C GLN A 135 1.60 7.54 5.87
N VAL A 136 1.00 6.72 5.01
CA VAL A 136 0.73 7.03 3.60
C VAL A 136 -0.77 6.93 3.38
N TYR A 137 -1.43 8.03 3.01
CA TYR A 137 -2.89 8.11 2.96
C TYR A 137 -3.41 8.95 1.78
N GLY A 138 -4.72 9.09 1.68
CA GLY A 138 -5.36 9.83 0.60
C GLY A 138 -5.06 9.20 -0.75
N ASP A 139 -4.65 9.99 -1.72
CA ASP A 139 -4.26 9.58 -3.06
C ASP A 139 -2.73 9.54 -3.24
N ALA A 140 -1.96 9.45 -2.14
CA ALA A 140 -0.51 9.41 -2.19
C ALA A 140 0.00 8.19 -2.97
N TRP A 141 1.05 8.43 -3.73
CA TRP A 141 1.78 7.38 -4.42
C TRP A 141 3.25 7.45 -4.00
N VAL A 142 3.76 6.38 -3.42
CA VAL A 142 5.12 6.26 -2.88
C VAL A 142 5.82 5.09 -3.56
N TYR A 143 7.04 5.32 -4.05
CA TYR A 143 7.86 4.28 -4.67
C TYR A 143 9.36 4.61 -4.54
N GLY A 144 10.19 3.59 -4.57
CA GLY A 144 11.65 3.71 -4.67
C GLY A 144 12.39 3.87 -3.34
N ASP A 145 11.97 4.77 -2.46
CA ASP A 145 12.74 5.17 -1.27
C ASP A 145 12.27 4.52 0.03
N ALA A 146 13.08 4.71 1.08
CA ALA A 146 12.78 4.30 2.44
C ALA A 146 12.15 5.46 3.23
N TRP A 147 10.98 5.24 3.80
CA TRP A 147 10.19 6.24 4.54
C TRP A 147 9.99 5.81 5.98
N GLU A 148 10.81 6.31 6.88
CA GLU A 148 10.64 6.15 8.33
C GLU A 148 9.59 7.13 8.87
N LYS A 149 9.52 8.31 8.27
CA LYS A 149 8.51 9.33 8.54
C LYS A 149 7.53 9.41 7.38
N SER A 150 6.34 9.95 7.63
CA SER A 150 5.34 10.16 6.59
C SER A 150 5.90 11.07 5.49
N PRO A 151 5.79 10.70 4.21
CA PRO A 151 6.10 11.62 3.13
C PRO A 151 5.18 12.84 3.18
N LEU A 152 5.58 13.95 2.56
CA LEU A 152 4.69 15.10 2.42
C LEU A 152 3.42 14.70 1.67
N GLN A 153 2.27 15.01 2.25
CA GLN A 153 0.95 14.72 1.71
C GLN A 153 0.01 15.87 2.05
N ILE A 154 -0.53 16.54 1.04
CA ILE A 154 -1.40 17.71 1.20
C ILE A 154 -2.59 17.57 0.27
N GLN A 155 -3.79 17.84 0.77
CA GLN A 155 -4.97 18.06 -0.07
C GLN A 155 -5.00 19.53 -0.47
N GLY A 156 -4.61 19.83 -1.70
CA GLY A 156 -4.78 21.15 -2.27
C GLY A 156 -6.22 21.37 -2.79
N THR A 157 -6.55 22.60 -3.16
CA THR A 157 -7.90 22.98 -3.62
C THR A 157 -8.37 22.12 -4.80
N ARG A 158 -7.50 21.85 -5.78
CA ARG A 158 -7.84 21.01 -6.95
C ARG A 158 -7.27 19.60 -6.88
N HIS A 159 -6.02 19.48 -6.46
CA HIS A 159 -5.29 18.22 -6.58
C HIS A 159 -4.58 17.86 -5.29
N PHE A 160 -4.49 16.55 -5.08
CA PHE A 160 -3.64 15.99 -4.04
C PHE A 160 -2.17 16.17 -4.40
N ILE A 161 -1.38 16.55 -3.42
CA ILE A 161 0.07 16.76 -3.52
C ILE A 161 0.75 15.71 -2.66
N CYS A 162 1.72 15.01 -3.21
CA CYS A 162 2.54 14.09 -2.41
C CYS A 162 3.99 14.08 -2.89
N MET A 163 4.88 13.68 -1.99
CA MET A 163 6.27 13.38 -2.30
C MET A 163 6.39 11.86 -2.56
N PRO A 164 6.39 11.42 -3.83
CA PRO A 164 6.40 9.99 -4.16
C PRO A 164 7.76 9.33 -3.92
N LYS A 165 8.82 10.09 -4.04
CA LYS A 165 10.21 9.76 -3.71
C LYS A 165 10.96 11.04 -3.34
N VAL A 166 12.12 10.89 -2.71
CA VAL A 166 12.95 12.02 -2.29
C VAL A 166 13.32 12.88 -3.51
N GLY A 167 13.20 14.20 -3.39
CA GLY A 167 13.50 15.15 -4.46
C GLY A 167 12.41 15.37 -5.50
N PHE A 168 11.30 14.64 -5.43
CA PHE A 168 10.20 14.74 -6.40
C PHE A 168 8.89 15.10 -5.72
N LEU A 169 8.08 15.87 -6.41
CA LEU A 169 6.74 16.23 -5.98
C LEU A 169 5.74 15.88 -7.09
N LYS A 170 4.65 15.26 -6.70
CA LYS A 170 3.53 14.94 -7.57
C LYS A 170 2.34 15.81 -7.20
N ILE A 171 1.81 16.54 -8.17
CA ILE A 171 0.61 17.36 -8.04
C ILE A 171 -0.41 16.85 -9.07
N GLY A 172 -1.48 16.26 -8.60
CA GLY A 172 -2.42 15.57 -9.48
C GLY A 172 -1.77 14.44 -10.27
N CYS A 173 -1.75 14.54 -11.61
CA CYS A 173 -1.13 13.56 -12.50
C CYS A 173 0.32 13.92 -12.90
N ILE A 174 0.80 15.14 -12.61
CA ILE A 174 2.12 15.62 -13.01
C ILE A 174 3.12 15.34 -11.89
N GLU A 175 4.22 14.71 -12.23
CA GLU A 175 5.36 14.46 -11.34
C GLU A 175 6.61 15.11 -11.93
N LEU A 176 7.25 15.98 -11.15
CA LEU A 176 8.49 16.66 -11.50
C LEU A 176 9.44 16.66 -10.31
N SER A 177 10.72 16.96 -10.54
CA SER A 177 11.61 17.31 -9.45
C SER A 177 11.07 18.56 -8.74
N ILE A 178 11.40 18.71 -7.45
CA ILE A 178 10.96 19.87 -6.68
C ILE A 178 11.53 21.16 -7.28
N ASN A 179 12.74 21.13 -7.86
CA ASN A 179 13.34 22.26 -8.54
C ASN A 179 12.58 22.62 -9.82
N ASP A 180 12.30 21.65 -10.68
CA ASP A 180 11.52 21.88 -11.91
C ASP A 180 10.12 22.43 -11.59
N TRP A 181 9.48 21.94 -10.52
CA TRP A 181 8.23 22.52 -10.04
C TRP A 181 8.42 24.00 -9.66
N GLY A 182 9.48 24.34 -8.93
CA GLY A 182 9.78 25.68 -8.53
C GLY A 182 9.90 26.65 -9.71
N ASP A 183 10.49 26.20 -10.80
CA ASP A 183 10.70 27.01 -12.00
C ASP A 183 9.46 27.10 -12.90
N ARG A 184 8.62 26.05 -12.94
CA ARG A 184 7.58 25.88 -13.95
C ARG A 184 6.14 25.94 -13.41
N PHE A 185 5.91 26.01 -12.11
CA PHE A 185 4.55 25.89 -11.54
C PHE A 185 3.56 26.94 -12.06
N LYS A 186 4.04 28.16 -12.35
CA LYS A 186 3.20 29.24 -12.87
C LYS A 186 2.71 28.93 -14.29
N ASP A 187 3.63 28.48 -15.14
CA ASP A 187 3.31 28.14 -16.54
C ASP A 187 2.37 26.94 -16.58
N ILE A 188 2.68 25.89 -15.81
CA ILE A 188 1.83 24.70 -15.69
C ILE A 188 0.45 25.08 -15.16
N GLY A 189 0.35 25.95 -14.17
CA GLY A 189 -0.91 26.44 -13.63
C GLY A 189 -1.73 27.18 -14.68
N ASN A 190 -1.12 28.11 -15.41
CA ASN A 190 -1.78 28.87 -16.47
C ASN A 190 -2.27 27.95 -17.60
N GLU A 191 -1.43 27.02 -18.07
CA GLU A 191 -1.77 26.05 -19.11
C GLU A 191 -2.95 25.12 -18.70
N ASN A 192 -3.11 24.85 -17.41
CA ASN A 192 -4.17 24.01 -16.87
C ASN A 192 -5.37 24.81 -16.30
N GLY A 193 -5.45 26.11 -16.60
CA GLY A 193 -6.60 26.95 -16.25
C GLY A 193 -6.75 27.19 -14.74
N TYR A 194 -5.65 27.30 -14.01
CA TYR A 194 -5.66 27.70 -12.61
C TYR A 194 -5.85 29.20 -12.47
N THR A 195 -6.59 29.62 -11.46
CA THR A 195 -6.68 31.00 -11.05
C THR A 195 -5.37 31.50 -10.40
N GLU A 196 -5.14 32.78 -10.34
CA GLU A 196 -3.97 33.35 -9.65
C GLU A 196 -3.89 32.92 -8.18
N SER A 197 -5.05 32.80 -7.52
CA SER A 197 -5.13 32.32 -6.13
C SER A 197 -4.67 30.88 -5.99
N GLU A 198 -5.09 30.01 -6.91
CA GLU A 198 -4.66 28.61 -6.92
C GLU A 198 -3.18 28.47 -7.25
N ILE A 199 -2.65 29.22 -8.22
CA ILE A 199 -1.23 29.24 -8.54
C ILE A 199 -0.42 29.65 -7.31
N LYS A 200 -0.88 30.66 -6.57
CA LYS A 200 -0.25 31.10 -5.32
C LYS A 200 -0.29 30.02 -4.25
N GLU A 201 -1.43 29.35 -4.07
CA GLU A 201 -1.58 28.22 -3.13
C GLU A 201 -0.55 27.13 -3.43
N TYR A 202 -0.53 26.64 -4.67
CA TYR A 202 0.38 25.55 -5.05
C TYR A 202 1.86 25.98 -4.98
N GLY A 203 2.17 27.24 -5.27
CA GLY A 203 3.50 27.81 -5.07
C GLY A 203 3.97 27.70 -3.61
N LEU A 204 3.10 27.98 -2.64
CA LEU A 204 3.42 27.84 -1.21
C LEU A 204 3.67 26.36 -0.82
N HIS A 205 2.90 25.42 -1.38
CA HIS A 205 3.13 24.00 -1.14
C HIS A 205 4.44 23.50 -1.73
N ILE A 206 4.85 24.02 -2.89
CA ILE A 206 6.15 23.70 -3.52
C ILE A 206 7.30 24.24 -2.68
N GLU A 207 7.20 25.45 -2.15
CA GLU A 207 8.23 26.02 -1.26
C GLU A 207 8.32 25.22 0.05
N LEU A 208 7.19 24.79 0.61
CA LEU A 208 7.20 23.87 1.76
C LEU A 208 7.92 22.56 1.42
N ALA A 209 7.63 21.97 0.25
CA ALA A 209 8.30 20.75 -0.20
C ALA A 209 9.82 20.94 -0.34
N LYS A 210 10.30 22.08 -0.86
CA LYS A 210 11.73 22.41 -0.92
C LYS A 210 12.37 22.39 0.47
N THR A 211 11.68 22.99 1.44
CA THR A 211 12.18 23.07 2.82
C THR A 211 12.28 21.67 3.46
N LEU A 212 11.31 20.81 3.21
CA LEU A 212 11.25 19.45 3.78
C LEU A 212 12.15 18.45 3.05
N ASN A 213 12.51 18.72 1.79
CA ASN A 213 13.34 17.80 0.97
C ASN A 213 14.79 17.67 1.47
N THR A 214 15.21 18.51 2.40
CA THR A 214 16.55 18.46 3.01
C THR A 214 16.67 17.45 4.15
N GLN A 215 15.61 16.70 4.47
CA GLN A 215 15.61 15.69 5.54
C GLN A 215 15.33 14.31 4.95
N PRO A 216 16.32 13.38 4.98
CA PRO A 216 16.08 11.98 4.74
C PRO A 216 15.23 11.34 5.84
#